data_65805bf4510e10dbd69865c93b1a1bdd
#
_entry.id   65805bf4510e10dbd69865c93b1a1bdd
#
_cell.length_a   1.000
_cell.length_b   1.000
_cell.length_c   1.000
_cell.angle_alpha   90.00
_cell.angle_beta   90.00
_cell.angle_gamma   90.00
#
_symmetry.space_group_name_H-M   'P 1'
#
loop_
_entity.id
_entity.type
_entity.pdbx_description
1 polymer ?
#
loop_
_entity_poly.entity_id
_entity_poly.type
_entity_poly.pdbx_seq_one_letter_code
_entity_poly.pdbx_strand_id
1 'polypeptide(L)'
;MQRSAGILLPVSSLPSPYGIGCFSQEAYDFVDWLKEAGQTYWQILPLGVTSYGDSPYQSFSAFAGNPYFISLDALVEEGVLTAAECKKASFGRKADDIDYSRLYTERGRLLRLAYSRSDIGHNEAFTAFCEKNKWWLDDFALFMAVKGRFEGKPWIEWAEDIRLRWQPAMDYYRRELYFEVEYHKYLQFKFDQQWRRLKAYANSKGIRIIGDIPIYVALDSADAWANPGLFQLDKDNIPTAVAGVPACGTALSCMMWCASTTSAASMSISPSPTAARLPRRATGKKAPASSCFVLWSRHWANGRSLRRILAT
;
A
#
# COMPACT_ATOMS: atom_id res chain seq x y z
N MET A 1 -1.58 -11.96 32.41
CA MET A 1 -1.86 -11.35 31.07
C MET A 1 -3.19 -10.63 31.14
N GLN A 2 -3.25 -9.37 30.75
CA GLN A 2 -4.51 -8.64 30.65
C GLN A 2 -5.23 -9.11 29.36
N ARG A 3 -6.49 -9.54 29.48
CA ARG A 3 -7.32 -9.89 28.32
C ARG A 3 -7.62 -8.63 27.50
N SER A 4 -7.55 -8.74 26.18
CA SER A 4 -7.84 -7.63 25.26
C SER A 4 -8.76 -8.15 24.15
N ALA A 5 -9.65 -7.29 23.68
CA ALA A 5 -10.55 -7.59 22.59
C ALA A 5 -10.45 -6.51 21.50
N GLY A 6 -10.86 -6.85 20.30
CA GLY A 6 -10.86 -5.93 19.15
C GLY A 6 -11.81 -6.37 18.06
N ILE A 7 -12.03 -5.51 17.10
CA ILE A 7 -12.89 -5.74 15.94
C ILE A 7 -12.03 -5.77 14.69
N LEU A 8 -12.26 -6.76 13.83
CA LEU A 8 -11.77 -6.77 12.46
C LEU A 8 -12.82 -6.08 11.57
N LEU A 9 -12.45 -4.93 11.00
CA LEU A 9 -13.26 -4.22 10.01
C LEU A 9 -12.34 -3.54 9.01
N PRO A 10 -12.38 -3.92 7.72
CA PRO A 10 -11.63 -3.22 6.68
C PRO A 10 -12.03 -1.75 6.60
N VAL A 11 -11.08 -0.86 6.33
CA VAL A 11 -11.39 0.56 6.10
C VAL A 11 -12.39 0.72 4.97
N SER A 12 -12.28 -0.08 3.91
CA SER A 12 -13.21 -0.10 2.77
C SER A 12 -14.67 -0.40 3.15
N SER A 13 -14.90 -1.07 4.28
CA SER A 13 -16.23 -1.46 4.77
C SER A 13 -16.87 -0.43 5.71
N LEU A 14 -16.19 0.66 6.01
CA LEU A 14 -16.78 1.78 6.74
C LEU A 14 -17.86 2.46 5.88
N PRO A 15 -18.93 2.98 6.48
CA PRO A 15 -19.90 3.80 5.75
C PRO A 15 -19.21 4.98 5.08
N SER A 16 -19.70 5.36 3.90
CA SER A 16 -19.17 6.55 3.21
C SER A 16 -20.14 7.01 2.13
N PRO A 17 -20.38 8.31 1.95
CA PRO A 17 -21.14 8.83 0.82
C PRO A 17 -20.38 8.73 -0.50
N TYR A 18 -19.13 8.29 -0.49
CA TYR A 18 -18.21 8.31 -1.64
C TYR A 18 -17.93 6.91 -2.19
N GLY A 19 -18.84 5.96 -1.97
CA GLY A 19 -18.83 4.64 -2.61
C GLY A 19 -17.86 3.60 -2.01
N ILE A 20 -16.99 4.00 -1.10
CA ILE A 20 -16.08 3.11 -0.35
C ILE A 20 -15.70 3.80 0.95
N GLY A 21 -15.53 3.03 2.01
CA GLY A 21 -14.99 3.54 3.27
C GLY A 21 -13.60 4.15 3.09
N CYS A 22 -13.36 5.27 3.76
CA CYS A 22 -12.12 6.03 3.63
C CYS A 22 -11.74 6.70 4.97
N PHE A 23 -10.69 7.49 4.99
CA PHE A 23 -10.21 8.19 6.21
C PHE A 23 -11.04 9.45 6.52
N SER A 24 -12.38 9.32 6.39
CA SER A 24 -13.36 10.36 6.64
C SER A 24 -13.87 10.32 8.08
N GLN A 25 -14.83 11.18 8.41
CA GLN A 25 -15.40 11.31 9.76
C GLN A 25 -15.89 9.95 10.29
N GLU A 26 -16.47 9.11 9.44
CA GLU A 26 -16.98 7.79 9.83
C GLU A 26 -15.87 6.85 10.37
N ALA A 27 -14.63 7.04 9.93
CA ALA A 27 -13.51 6.29 10.50
C ALA A 27 -13.15 6.77 11.92
N TYR A 28 -13.27 8.06 12.19
CA TYR A 28 -13.08 8.62 13.54
C TYR A 28 -14.23 8.22 14.47
N ASP A 29 -15.46 8.28 14.00
CA ASP A 29 -16.66 7.85 14.74
C ASP A 29 -16.57 6.36 15.10
N PHE A 30 -16.05 5.53 14.19
CA PHE A 30 -15.82 4.11 14.47
C PHE A 30 -14.76 3.91 15.58
N VAL A 31 -13.71 4.70 15.60
CA VAL A 31 -12.71 4.67 16.69
C VAL A 31 -13.36 5.04 18.02
N ASP A 32 -14.20 6.07 18.06
CA ASP A 32 -14.93 6.47 19.27
C ASP A 32 -15.88 5.37 19.73
N TRP A 33 -16.63 4.76 18.80
CA TRP A 33 -17.49 3.63 19.09
C TRP A 33 -16.70 2.41 19.66
N LEU A 34 -15.53 2.10 19.10
CA LEU A 34 -14.65 1.05 19.65
C LEU A 34 -14.28 1.33 21.10
N LYS A 35 -13.97 2.58 21.40
CA LYS A 35 -13.64 3.01 22.78
C LYS A 35 -14.82 2.84 23.72
N GLU A 36 -16.01 3.28 23.33
CA GLU A 36 -17.25 3.15 24.09
C GLU A 36 -17.61 1.69 24.33
N ALA A 37 -17.41 0.83 23.30
CA ALA A 37 -17.63 -0.62 23.38
C ALA A 37 -16.54 -1.37 24.18
N GLY A 38 -15.59 -0.67 24.79
CA GLY A 38 -14.52 -1.26 25.60
C GLY A 38 -13.50 -2.08 24.80
N GLN A 39 -13.44 -1.87 23.47
CA GLN A 39 -12.44 -2.52 22.62
C GLN A 39 -11.08 -1.83 22.76
N THR A 40 -10.01 -2.55 22.43
CA THR A 40 -8.64 -2.06 22.51
C THR A 40 -7.87 -2.19 21.19
N TYR A 41 -8.45 -2.93 20.23
CA TYR A 41 -7.84 -3.16 18.93
C TYR A 41 -8.84 -2.95 17.80
N TRP A 42 -8.35 -2.35 16.73
CA TRP A 42 -8.96 -2.33 15.42
C TRP A 42 -8.05 -3.09 14.45
N GLN A 43 -8.50 -4.24 13.95
CA GLN A 43 -7.80 -4.98 12.91
C GLN A 43 -8.34 -4.58 11.54
N ILE A 44 -7.42 -4.24 10.63
CA ILE A 44 -7.72 -3.81 9.26
C ILE A 44 -7.12 -4.78 8.26
N LEU A 45 -7.62 -4.78 7.04
CA LEU A 45 -6.99 -5.43 5.89
C LEU A 45 -5.87 -4.55 5.31
N PRO A 46 -5.03 -5.09 4.38
CA PRO A 46 -4.00 -4.29 3.74
C PRO A 46 -4.55 -3.02 3.10
N LEU A 47 -3.82 -1.91 3.27
CA LEU A 47 -4.20 -0.61 2.75
C LEU A 47 -3.54 -0.29 1.39
N GLY A 48 -2.92 -1.29 0.75
CA GLY A 48 -2.19 -1.13 -0.50
C GLY A 48 -3.09 -0.82 -1.69
N VAL A 49 -2.49 -0.25 -2.73
CA VAL A 49 -3.14 0.01 -4.03
C VAL A 49 -3.61 -1.32 -4.63
N THR A 50 -4.90 -1.47 -4.84
CA THR A 50 -5.46 -2.69 -5.45
C THR A 50 -5.12 -2.77 -6.94
N SER A 51 -4.88 -3.98 -7.43
CA SER A 51 -4.73 -4.29 -8.85
C SER A 51 -6.02 -4.88 -9.42
N TYR A 52 -5.93 -5.62 -10.51
CA TYR A 52 -7.08 -6.30 -11.11
C TYR A 52 -7.78 -7.22 -10.11
N GLY A 53 -9.12 -7.13 -10.05
CA GLY A 53 -9.95 -7.90 -9.14
C GLY A 53 -10.10 -7.30 -7.74
N ASP A 54 -9.57 -6.09 -7.53
CA ASP A 54 -9.78 -5.24 -6.35
C ASP A 54 -9.44 -5.91 -4.99
N SER A 55 -8.65 -6.99 -5.03
CA SER A 55 -8.18 -7.67 -3.84
C SER A 55 -7.12 -6.82 -3.10
N PRO A 56 -7.27 -6.60 -1.78
CA PRO A 56 -6.27 -5.88 -1.00
C PRO A 56 -4.94 -6.64 -0.89
N TYR A 57 -4.93 -7.94 -1.21
CA TYR A 57 -3.73 -8.79 -1.18
C TYR A 57 -2.98 -8.83 -2.52
N GLN A 58 -3.55 -8.24 -3.57
CA GLN A 58 -2.94 -8.14 -4.88
C GLN A 58 -2.71 -6.67 -5.21
N SER A 59 -1.50 -6.17 -4.94
CA SER A 59 -1.18 -4.76 -5.00
C SER A 59 -0.13 -4.45 -6.05
N PHE A 60 -0.21 -3.25 -6.63
CA PHE A 60 0.83 -2.70 -7.51
C PHE A 60 2.10 -2.27 -6.75
N SER A 61 2.08 -2.22 -5.42
CA SER A 61 3.24 -2.01 -4.56
C SER A 61 2.94 -2.45 -3.13
N ALA A 62 3.94 -3.04 -2.46
CA ALA A 62 3.86 -3.36 -1.03
C ALA A 62 3.94 -2.11 -0.13
N PHE A 63 4.35 -0.96 -0.69
CA PHE A 63 4.63 0.27 0.07
C PHE A 63 3.56 1.35 -0.14
N ALA A 64 2.92 1.36 -1.31
CA ALA A 64 1.99 2.41 -1.70
C ALA A 64 0.60 2.21 -1.09
N GLY A 65 0.03 3.29 -0.57
CA GLY A 65 -1.33 3.32 -0.07
C GLY A 65 -2.37 3.49 -1.17
N ASN A 66 -3.56 2.92 -0.96
CA ASN A 66 -4.65 2.98 -1.91
C ASN A 66 -5.31 4.38 -1.92
N PRO A 67 -5.30 5.10 -3.04
CA PRO A 67 -5.93 6.41 -3.15
C PRO A 67 -7.44 6.41 -2.87
N TYR A 68 -8.10 5.26 -2.94
CA TYR A 68 -9.52 5.14 -2.58
C TYR A 68 -9.79 5.43 -1.10
N PHE A 69 -8.80 5.35 -0.24
CA PHE A 69 -8.96 5.69 1.18
C PHE A 69 -8.73 7.17 1.51
N ILE A 70 -8.31 7.99 0.54
CA ILE A 70 -8.20 9.44 0.74
C ILE A 70 -9.60 10.03 0.95
N SER A 71 -9.84 10.71 2.05
CA SER A 71 -11.10 11.42 2.30
C SER A 71 -11.25 12.61 1.36
N LEU A 72 -12.37 12.66 0.64
CA LEU A 72 -12.71 13.81 -0.20
C LEU A 72 -13.13 15.02 0.65
N ASP A 73 -13.74 14.79 1.82
CA ASP A 73 -14.11 15.88 2.74
C ASP A 73 -12.88 16.62 3.25
N ALA A 74 -11.81 15.89 3.57
CA ALA A 74 -10.53 16.51 3.95
C ALA A 74 -9.94 17.36 2.80
N LEU A 75 -10.11 16.95 1.55
CA LEU A 75 -9.71 17.75 0.39
C LEU A 75 -10.63 18.97 0.16
N VAL A 76 -11.88 18.90 0.58
CA VAL A 76 -12.79 20.07 0.62
C VAL A 76 -12.37 21.04 1.72
N GLU A 77 -12.03 20.56 2.90
CA GLU A 77 -11.49 21.37 4.00
C GLU A 77 -10.17 22.07 3.62
N GLU A 78 -9.34 21.42 2.82
CA GLU A 78 -8.11 22.01 2.27
C GLU A 78 -8.37 23.04 1.15
N GLY A 79 -9.61 23.17 0.69
CA GLY A 79 -10.01 24.12 -0.36
C GLY A 79 -9.65 23.69 -1.78
N VAL A 80 -9.15 22.47 -2.00
CA VAL A 80 -8.79 21.97 -3.36
C VAL A 80 -9.97 21.30 -4.06
N LEU A 81 -11.03 20.97 -3.32
CA LEU A 81 -12.33 20.52 -3.85
C LEU A 81 -13.47 21.34 -3.24
N THR A 82 -14.64 21.26 -3.84
CA THR A 82 -15.88 21.79 -3.27
C THR A 82 -16.84 20.65 -2.93
N ALA A 83 -17.66 20.85 -1.91
CA ALA A 83 -18.70 19.88 -1.54
C ALA A 83 -19.69 19.63 -2.69
N ALA A 84 -19.96 20.64 -3.54
CA ALA A 84 -20.81 20.51 -4.70
C ALA A 84 -20.24 19.56 -5.76
N GLU A 85 -18.92 19.61 -6.00
CA GLU A 85 -18.24 18.70 -6.93
C GLU A 85 -18.26 17.26 -6.44
N CYS A 86 -18.05 17.05 -5.15
CA CYS A 86 -18.13 15.73 -4.53
C CYS A 86 -19.56 15.17 -4.59
N LYS A 87 -20.58 15.97 -4.30
CA LYS A 87 -21.99 15.56 -4.37
C LYS A 87 -22.49 15.28 -5.80
N LYS A 88 -21.90 15.93 -6.81
CA LYS A 88 -22.25 15.71 -8.22
C LYS A 88 -21.73 14.37 -8.75
N ALA A 89 -20.67 13.83 -8.14
CA ALA A 89 -20.10 12.55 -8.52
C ALA A 89 -21.00 11.38 -8.10
N SER A 90 -21.10 10.36 -8.94
CA SER A 90 -21.95 9.20 -8.69
C SER A 90 -21.07 7.97 -8.41
N PHE A 91 -21.07 7.48 -7.18
CA PHE A 91 -20.24 6.37 -6.73
C PHE A 91 -20.93 5.00 -6.68
N GLY A 92 -22.11 4.89 -7.25
CA GLY A 92 -22.92 3.67 -7.22
C GLY A 92 -24.32 3.93 -6.69
N ARG A 93 -25.18 2.90 -6.75
CA ARG A 93 -26.59 3.00 -6.35
C ARG A 93 -26.90 2.33 -5.02
N LYS A 94 -26.02 1.41 -4.57
CA LYS A 94 -26.22 0.64 -3.35
C LYS A 94 -25.21 1.06 -2.29
N ALA A 95 -25.68 1.15 -1.06
CA ALA A 95 -24.82 1.52 0.06
C ALA A 95 -23.97 0.33 0.58
N ASP A 96 -24.34 -0.88 0.23
CA ASP A 96 -23.77 -2.16 0.66
C ASP A 96 -22.89 -2.83 -0.41
N ASP A 97 -22.68 -2.17 -1.55
CA ASP A 97 -21.94 -2.71 -2.69
C ASP A 97 -20.99 -1.64 -3.26
N ILE A 98 -19.73 -2.02 -3.47
CA ILE A 98 -18.69 -1.13 -3.98
C ILE A 98 -18.61 -1.26 -5.51
N ASP A 99 -18.99 -0.20 -6.22
CA ASP A 99 -18.82 -0.12 -7.68
C ASP A 99 -17.41 0.40 -8.03
N TYR A 100 -16.45 -0.50 -8.13
CA TYR A 100 -15.05 -0.14 -8.42
C TYR A 100 -14.87 0.56 -9.78
N SER A 101 -15.72 0.27 -10.77
CA SER A 101 -15.66 0.95 -12.06
C SER A 101 -15.98 2.44 -11.90
N ARG A 102 -16.99 2.77 -11.10
CA ARG A 102 -17.32 4.16 -10.77
C ARG A 102 -16.29 4.81 -9.87
N LEU A 103 -15.73 4.08 -8.93
CA LEU A 103 -14.63 4.60 -8.10
C LEU A 103 -13.45 4.98 -8.99
N TYR A 104 -13.07 4.11 -9.91
CA TYR A 104 -11.94 4.38 -10.82
C TYR A 104 -12.15 5.67 -11.61
N THR A 105 -13.35 5.87 -12.18
CA THR A 105 -13.65 7.05 -12.98
C THR A 105 -13.87 8.30 -12.12
N GLU A 106 -14.80 8.26 -11.19
CA GLU A 106 -15.25 9.46 -10.47
C GLU A 106 -14.25 9.92 -9.41
N ARG A 107 -13.70 8.99 -8.61
CA ARG A 107 -12.65 9.37 -7.65
C ARG A 107 -11.37 9.79 -8.36
N GLY A 108 -10.97 9.07 -9.43
CA GLY A 108 -9.83 9.46 -10.24
C GLY A 108 -9.96 10.88 -10.79
N ARG A 109 -11.12 11.24 -11.30
CA ARG A 109 -11.43 12.60 -11.78
C ARG A 109 -11.32 13.64 -10.66
N LEU A 110 -11.93 13.40 -9.49
CA LEU A 110 -11.87 14.32 -8.36
C LEU A 110 -10.47 14.47 -7.79
N LEU A 111 -9.72 13.38 -7.66
CA LEU A 111 -8.34 13.43 -7.16
C LEU A 111 -7.41 14.18 -8.13
N ARG A 112 -7.60 14.01 -9.45
CA ARG A 112 -6.87 14.83 -10.45
C ARG A 112 -7.23 16.30 -10.36
N LEU A 113 -8.50 16.61 -10.15
CA LEU A 113 -8.96 17.99 -9.97
C LEU A 113 -8.34 18.61 -8.70
N ALA A 114 -8.30 17.86 -7.59
CA ALA A 114 -7.64 18.28 -6.36
C ALA A 114 -6.14 18.54 -6.58
N TYR A 115 -5.46 17.64 -7.27
CA TYR A 115 -4.05 17.82 -7.62
C TYR A 115 -3.81 19.07 -8.46
N SER A 116 -4.61 19.29 -9.50
CA SER A 116 -4.44 20.44 -10.40
C SER A 116 -4.67 21.80 -9.73
N ARG A 117 -5.39 21.82 -8.60
CA ARG A 117 -5.65 23.04 -7.79
C ARG A 117 -4.71 23.17 -6.61
N SER A 118 -3.97 22.12 -6.30
CA SER A 118 -3.02 22.15 -5.19
C SER A 118 -1.75 22.86 -5.59
N ASP A 119 -1.23 23.71 -4.73
CA ASP A 119 0.11 24.30 -4.86
C ASP A 119 1.17 23.37 -4.25
N ILE A 120 1.13 22.09 -4.68
CA ILE A 120 1.93 21.05 -4.03
C ILE A 120 3.43 21.23 -4.29
N GLY A 121 3.79 21.86 -5.40
CA GLY A 121 5.19 22.11 -5.78
C GLY A 121 5.94 23.02 -4.79
N HIS A 122 5.22 23.88 -4.06
CA HIS A 122 5.78 24.77 -3.04
C HIS A 122 5.57 24.25 -1.61
N ASN A 123 5.09 23.02 -1.44
CA ASN A 123 4.80 22.46 -0.14
C ASN A 123 6.04 21.73 0.43
N GLU A 124 6.67 22.32 1.45
CA GLU A 124 7.85 21.76 2.11
C GLU A 124 7.60 20.36 2.71
N ALA A 125 6.41 20.12 3.27
CA ALA A 125 6.06 18.81 3.83
C ALA A 125 5.95 17.74 2.74
N PHE A 126 5.47 18.10 1.54
CA PHE A 126 5.47 17.22 0.39
C PHE A 126 6.89 16.91 -0.08
N THR A 127 7.74 17.92 -0.18
CA THR A 127 9.16 17.74 -0.57
C THR A 127 9.87 16.81 0.43
N ALA A 128 9.69 17.04 1.73
CA ALA A 128 10.26 16.19 2.78
C ALA A 128 9.71 14.76 2.73
N PHE A 129 8.43 14.59 2.44
CA PHE A 129 7.81 13.26 2.25
C PHE A 129 8.42 12.54 1.06
N CYS A 130 8.56 13.20 -0.10
CA CYS A 130 9.16 12.62 -1.30
C CYS A 130 10.61 12.19 -1.04
N GLU A 131 11.42 13.05 -0.42
CA GLU A 131 12.82 12.73 -0.15
C GLU A 131 12.97 11.56 0.82
N LYS A 132 12.14 11.52 1.89
CA LYS A 132 12.12 10.43 2.85
C LYS A 132 11.74 9.08 2.23
N ASN A 133 10.84 9.09 1.26
CA ASN A 133 10.28 7.88 0.65
C ASN A 133 10.84 7.57 -0.74
N LYS A 134 11.82 8.34 -1.21
CA LYS A 134 12.42 8.28 -2.55
C LYS A 134 12.79 6.87 -3.00
N TRP A 135 13.26 6.03 -2.09
CA TRP A 135 13.73 4.67 -2.32
C TRP A 135 12.68 3.71 -2.89
N TRP A 136 11.37 4.01 -2.72
CA TRP A 136 10.28 3.26 -3.33
C TRP A 136 9.33 4.14 -4.14
N LEU A 137 9.12 5.38 -3.70
CA LEU A 137 8.10 6.29 -4.24
C LEU A 137 8.39 6.71 -5.67
N ASP A 138 9.65 6.96 -6.02
CA ASP A 138 10.05 7.37 -7.37
C ASP A 138 9.80 6.25 -8.39
N ASP A 139 10.13 5.01 -8.04
CA ASP A 139 9.86 3.86 -8.90
C ASP A 139 8.36 3.54 -8.98
N PHE A 140 7.64 3.61 -7.87
CA PHE A 140 6.18 3.43 -7.87
C PHE A 140 5.46 4.49 -8.71
N ALA A 141 5.79 5.75 -8.53
CA ALA A 141 5.13 6.84 -9.25
C ALA A 141 5.39 6.75 -10.75
N LEU A 142 6.63 6.46 -11.15
CA LEU A 142 6.97 6.23 -12.55
C LEU A 142 6.28 4.99 -13.12
N PHE A 143 6.26 3.87 -12.37
CA PHE A 143 5.55 2.66 -12.77
C PHE A 143 4.08 2.94 -13.09
N MET A 144 3.37 3.64 -12.19
CA MET A 144 1.95 3.96 -12.37
C MET A 144 1.73 4.91 -13.56
N ALA A 145 2.62 5.89 -13.76
CA ALA A 145 2.56 6.80 -14.89
C ALA A 145 2.77 6.07 -16.22
N VAL A 146 3.79 5.21 -16.31
CA VAL A 146 4.07 4.36 -17.48
C VAL A 146 2.93 3.39 -17.72
N LYS A 147 2.41 2.75 -16.67
CA LYS A 147 1.24 1.85 -16.77
C LYS A 147 0.03 2.55 -17.37
N GLY A 148 -0.24 3.79 -16.96
CA GLY A 148 -1.28 4.62 -17.57
C GLY A 148 -1.01 4.90 -19.06
N ARG A 149 0.23 5.18 -19.45
CA ARG A 149 0.64 5.39 -20.85
C ARG A 149 0.46 4.15 -21.72
N PHE A 150 0.62 2.95 -21.14
CA PHE A 150 0.38 1.66 -21.79
C PHE A 150 -1.03 1.10 -21.49
N GLU A 151 -2.01 1.95 -21.22
CA GLU A 151 -3.43 1.59 -21.07
C GLU A 151 -3.68 0.48 -20.03
N GLY A 152 -2.89 0.48 -18.95
CA GLY A 152 -3.00 -0.48 -17.86
C GLY A 152 -2.34 -1.84 -18.12
N LYS A 153 -1.72 -2.07 -19.28
CA LYS A 153 -1.04 -3.35 -19.59
C LYS A 153 -0.02 -3.72 -18.52
N PRO A 154 0.15 -5.02 -18.23
CA PRO A 154 1.23 -5.49 -17.37
C PRO A 154 2.60 -5.03 -17.87
N TRP A 155 3.54 -4.73 -16.94
CA TRP A 155 4.86 -4.22 -17.32
C TRP A 155 5.67 -5.18 -18.21
N ILE A 156 5.41 -6.47 -18.13
CA ILE A 156 6.04 -7.48 -19.01
C ILE A 156 5.67 -7.30 -20.49
N GLU A 157 4.57 -6.60 -20.78
CA GLU A 157 4.09 -6.29 -22.14
C GLU A 157 4.52 -4.89 -22.62
N TRP A 158 5.26 -4.13 -21.82
CA TRP A 158 5.76 -2.81 -22.22
C TRP A 158 6.89 -2.92 -23.25
N ALA A 159 7.21 -1.79 -23.88
CA ALA A 159 8.38 -1.72 -24.76
C ALA A 159 9.64 -2.17 -24.01
N GLU A 160 10.54 -2.86 -24.71
CA GLU A 160 11.69 -3.54 -24.11
C GLU A 160 12.58 -2.59 -23.30
N ASP A 161 12.81 -1.40 -23.79
CA ASP A 161 13.68 -0.39 -23.19
C ASP A 161 13.22 0.04 -21.79
N ILE A 162 11.90 0.32 -21.62
CA ILE A 162 11.33 0.70 -20.34
C ILE A 162 11.02 -0.54 -19.49
N ARG A 163 10.67 -1.67 -20.11
CA ARG A 163 10.48 -2.94 -19.41
C ARG A 163 11.76 -3.38 -18.69
N LEU A 164 12.90 -3.28 -19.37
CA LEU A 164 14.23 -3.61 -18.84
C LEU A 164 14.90 -2.43 -18.11
N ARG A 165 14.19 -1.30 -17.95
CA ARG A 165 14.66 -0.12 -17.22
C ARG A 165 15.95 0.45 -17.77
N TRP A 166 16.15 0.50 -19.08
CA TRP A 166 17.32 1.14 -19.67
C TRP A 166 17.33 2.63 -19.31
N GLN A 167 18.49 3.12 -18.90
CA GLN A 167 18.59 4.47 -18.37
C GLN A 167 18.05 5.55 -19.33
N PRO A 168 18.31 5.51 -20.66
CA PRO A 168 17.72 6.48 -21.58
C PRO A 168 16.19 6.48 -21.59
N ALA A 169 15.57 5.28 -21.52
CA ALA A 169 14.11 5.16 -21.46
C ALA A 169 13.58 5.68 -20.12
N MET A 170 14.22 5.33 -19.00
CA MET A 170 13.85 5.84 -17.67
C MET A 170 13.87 7.38 -17.65
N ASP A 171 14.89 8.01 -18.22
CA ASP A 171 15.02 9.46 -18.27
C ASP A 171 14.01 10.10 -19.22
N TYR A 172 13.71 9.44 -20.34
CA TYR A 172 12.68 9.86 -21.28
C TYR A 172 11.29 9.85 -20.61
N TYR A 173 10.87 8.73 -20.02
CA TYR A 173 9.55 8.61 -19.43
C TYR A 173 9.38 9.48 -18.18
N ARG A 174 10.43 9.72 -17.37
CA ARG A 174 10.37 10.66 -16.23
C ARG A 174 10.09 12.10 -16.71
N ARG A 175 10.65 12.51 -17.84
CA ARG A 175 10.41 13.86 -18.40
C ARG A 175 9.07 13.94 -19.09
N GLU A 176 8.75 12.98 -19.94
CA GLU A 176 7.50 12.94 -20.71
C GLU A 176 6.27 12.85 -19.80
N LEU A 177 6.34 12.04 -18.74
CA LEU A 177 5.24 11.79 -17.82
C LEU A 177 5.39 12.54 -16.49
N TYR A 178 6.15 13.62 -16.46
CA TYR A 178 6.47 14.36 -15.24
C TYR A 178 5.20 14.67 -14.40
N PHE A 179 4.17 15.21 -15.01
CA PHE A 179 2.94 15.57 -14.30
C PHE A 179 2.19 14.35 -13.73
N GLU A 180 2.21 13.23 -14.43
CA GLU A 180 1.62 11.98 -13.95
C GLU A 180 2.43 11.40 -12.78
N VAL A 181 3.75 11.44 -12.85
CA VAL A 181 4.63 11.02 -11.76
C VAL A 181 4.37 11.85 -10.51
N GLU A 182 4.34 13.18 -10.63
CA GLU A 182 4.05 14.07 -9.50
C GLU A 182 2.62 13.89 -8.96
N TYR A 183 1.64 13.61 -9.82
CA TYR A 183 0.28 13.26 -9.39
C TYR A 183 0.27 12.00 -8.52
N HIS A 184 0.97 10.94 -8.92
CA HIS A 184 1.03 9.73 -8.10
C HIS A 184 1.78 9.95 -6.77
N LYS A 185 2.82 10.79 -6.74
CA LYS A 185 3.47 11.20 -5.49
C LYS A 185 2.52 11.98 -4.58
N TYR A 186 1.76 12.92 -5.16
CA TYR A 186 0.74 13.68 -4.43
C TYR A 186 -0.30 12.76 -3.77
N LEU A 187 -0.80 11.76 -4.48
CA LEU A 187 -1.75 10.80 -3.92
C LEU A 187 -1.15 10.07 -2.72
N GLN A 188 0.10 9.63 -2.81
CA GLN A 188 0.77 8.95 -1.70
C GLN A 188 1.00 9.87 -0.51
N PHE A 189 1.33 11.13 -0.74
CA PHE A 189 1.45 12.13 0.31
C PHE A 189 0.12 12.37 1.04
N LYS A 190 -0.99 12.55 0.31
CA LYS A 190 -2.32 12.73 0.90
C LYS A 190 -2.78 11.51 1.68
N PHE A 191 -2.53 10.33 1.15
CA PHE A 191 -2.80 9.09 1.86
C PHE A 191 -2.02 9.02 3.19
N ASP A 192 -0.70 9.22 3.17
CA ASP A 192 0.16 9.16 4.37
C ASP A 192 -0.27 10.19 5.41
N GLN A 193 -0.58 11.42 4.97
CA GLN A 193 -1.01 12.51 5.85
C GLN A 193 -2.31 12.15 6.58
N GLN A 194 -3.33 11.70 5.85
CA GLN A 194 -4.63 11.36 6.43
C GLN A 194 -4.56 10.08 7.28
N TRP A 195 -3.84 9.06 6.80
CA TRP A 195 -3.62 7.85 7.57
C TRP A 195 -2.93 8.11 8.91
N ARG A 196 -1.89 8.93 8.92
CA ARG A 196 -1.20 9.30 10.17
C ARG A 196 -2.11 10.02 11.14
N ARG A 197 -2.99 10.91 10.65
CA ARG A 197 -3.98 11.61 11.48
C ARG A 197 -4.95 10.62 12.14
N LEU A 198 -5.55 9.73 11.35
CA LEU A 198 -6.48 8.73 11.86
C LEU A 198 -5.81 7.79 12.87
N LYS A 199 -4.60 7.32 12.55
CA LYS A 199 -3.83 6.45 13.45
C LYS A 199 -3.47 7.14 14.77
N ALA A 200 -3.02 8.39 14.72
CA ALA A 200 -2.74 9.18 15.91
C ALA A 200 -4.00 9.35 16.77
N TYR A 201 -5.14 9.62 16.13
CA TYR A 201 -6.43 9.71 16.81
C TYR A 201 -6.81 8.40 17.51
N ALA A 202 -6.76 7.27 16.79
CA ALA A 202 -7.05 5.96 17.37
C ALA A 202 -6.16 5.67 18.59
N ASN A 203 -4.86 5.93 18.47
CA ASN A 203 -3.90 5.75 19.57
C ASN A 203 -4.20 6.66 20.77
N SER A 204 -4.62 7.91 20.54
CA SER A 204 -5.01 8.84 21.61
C SER A 204 -6.24 8.38 22.39
N LYS A 205 -7.13 7.62 21.74
CA LYS A 205 -8.30 6.98 22.37
C LYS A 205 -7.96 5.65 23.05
N GLY A 206 -6.71 5.19 22.94
CA GLY A 206 -6.25 3.89 23.47
C GLY A 206 -6.55 2.71 22.55
N ILE A 207 -6.99 2.95 21.32
CA ILE A 207 -7.21 1.93 20.30
C ILE A 207 -5.91 1.71 19.52
N ARG A 208 -5.43 0.46 19.51
CA ARG A 208 -4.27 0.03 18.71
C ARG A 208 -4.72 -0.59 17.41
N ILE A 209 -4.08 -0.22 16.32
CA ILE A 209 -4.40 -0.77 15.01
C ILE A 209 -3.52 -2.00 14.75
N ILE A 210 -4.16 -3.11 14.37
CA ILE A 210 -3.50 -4.31 13.85
C ILE A 210 -3.61 -4.23 12.33
N GLY A 211 -2.47 -4.02 11.66
CA GLY A 211 -2.39 -4.05 10.20
C GLY A 211 -2.33 -5.48 9.66
N ASP A 212 -2.43 -5.58 8.36
CA ASP A 212 -2.20 -6.80 7.60
C ASP A 212 -1.33 -6.48 6.39
N ILE A 213 -0.58 -7.46 5.89
CA ILE A 213 0.32 -7.31 4.74
C ILE A 213 0.17 -8.48 3.78
N PRO A 214 0.19 -8.25 2.46
CA PRO A 214 0.26 -9.32 1.48
C PRO A 214 1.55 -10.12 1.67
N ILE A 215 1.43 -11.45 1.73
CA ILE A 215 2.59 -12.35 1.81
C ILE A 215 3.32 -12.42 0.47
N TYR A 216 2.57 -12.30 -0.63
CA TYR A 216 3.10 -12.35 -1.98
C TYR A 216 3.05 -10.97 -2.64
N VAL A 217 4.13 -10.62 -3.32
CA VAL A 217 4.20 -9.44 -4.18
C VAL A 217 3.64 -9.82 -5.56
N ALA A 218 2.72 -9.03 -6.09
CA ALA A 218 2.20 -9.26 -7.43
C ALA A 218 3.33 -9.11 -8.47
N LEU A 219 3.34 -9.98 -9.47
CA LEU A 219 4.31 -9.83 -10.57
C LEU A 219 4.12 -8.49 -11.28
N ASP A 220 2.87 -8.12 -11.57
CA ASP A 220 2.55 -6.82 -12.15
C ASP A 220 2.52 -5.75 -11.04
N SER A 221 3.71 -5.40 -10.56
CA SER A 221 3.92 -4.40 -9.52
C SER A 221 5.19 -3.57 -9.76
N ALA A 222 5.22 -2.39 -9.18
CA ALA A 222 6.41 -1.54 -9.16
C ALA A 222 7.59 -2.24 -8.49
N ASP A 223 7.31 -3.03 -7.45
CA ASP A 223 8.35 -3.72 -6.68
C ASP A 223 9.05 -4.80 -7.51
N ALA A 224 8.29 -5.57 -8.30
CA ALA A 224 8.84 -6.58 -9.20
C ALA A 224 9.59 -5.92 -10.38
N TRP A 225 9.03 -4.87 -10.97
CA TRP A 225 9.65 -4.14 -12.06
C TRP A 225 10.93 -3.41 -11.62
N ALA A 226 10.94 -2.82 -10.42
CA ALA A 226 12.10 -2.10 -9.89
C ALA A 226 13.22 -3.02 -9.40
N ASN A 227 12.87 -4.22 -8.92
CA ASN A 227 13.81 -5.14 -8.28
C ASN A 227 13.73 -6.56 -8.89
N PRO A 228 13.92 -6.72 -10.21
CA PRO A 228 13.74 -8.03 -10.86
C PRO A 228 14.66 -9.12 -10.30
N GLY A 229 15.82 -8.77 -9.76
CA GLY A 229 16.75 -9.72 -9.15
C GLY A 229 16.26 -10.39 -7.86
N LEU A 230 15.15 -9.91 -7.27
CA LEU A 230 14.49 -10.54 -6.12
C LEU A 230 13.47 -11.62 -6.53
N PHE A 231 13.18 -11.74 -7.82
CA PHE A 231 12.18 -12.65 -8.36
C PHE A 231 12.83 -13.70 -9.26
N GLN A 232 12.13 -14.82 -9.48
CA GLN A 232 12.57 -15.86 -10.40
C GLN A 232 12.16 -15.49 -11.83
N LEU A 233 12.94 -14.62 -12.44
CA LEU A 233 12.77 -14.15 -13.81
C LEU A 233 13.93 -14.62 -14.67
N ASP A 234 13.71 -14.73 -15.98
CA ASP A 234 14.77 -14.95 -16.95
C ASP A 234 15.48 -13.63 -17.32
N LYS A 235 16.41 -13.69 -18.28
CA LYS A 235 17.17 -12.52 -18.77
C LYS A 235 16.29 -11.42 -19.37
N ASP A 236 15.09 -11.77 -19.84
CA ASP A 236 14.12 -10.86 -20.42
C ASP A 236 13.07 -10.39 -19.39
N ASN A 237 13.33 -10.65 -18.10
CA ASN A 237 12.42 -10.38 -16.98
C ASN A 237 11.06 -11.10 -17.10
N ILE A 238 11.03 -12.26 -17.77
CA ILE A 238 9.85 -13.12 -17.84
C ILE A 238 9.89 -14.15 -16.72
N PRO A 239 8.78 -14.42 -16.02
CA PRO A 239 8.75 -15.42 -14.96
C PRO A 239 9.12 -16.81 -15.43
N THR A 240 10.06 -17.44 -14.73
CA THR A 240 10.49 -18.84 -15.01
C THR A 240 9.69 -19.88 -14.23
N ALA A 241 8.84 -19.45 -13.28
CA ALA A 241 7.95 -20.30 -12.50
C ALA A 241 6.55 -19.70 -12.42
N VAL A 242 5.53 -20.56 -12.27
CA VAL A 242 4.09 -20.20 -12.26
C VAL A 242 3.68 -19.31 -11.07
N ALA A 243 4.50 -19.23 -10.04
CA ALA A 243 4.37 -18.24 -9.00
C ALA A 243 5.73 -17.59 -8.83
N GLY A 244 5.86 -16.33 -9.16
CA GLY A 244 7.00 -15.53 -8.76
C GLY A 244 7.07 -15.50 -7.24
N VAL A 245 7.61 -16.57 -6.65
CA VAL A 245 7.91 -16.61 -5.22
C VAL A 245 9.12 -15.70 -5.07
N PRO A 246 9.02 -14.57 -4.33
CA PRO A 246 10.21 -13.83 -3.96
C PRO A 246 11.19 -14.81 -3.34
N ALA A 247 12.47 -14.68 -3.62
CA ALA A 247 13.48 -15.39 -2.86
C ALA A 247 13.24 -15.06 -1.38
N CYS A 248 12.80 -16.05 -0.62
CA CYS A 248 11.99 -16.00 0.61
C CYS A 248 12.52 -15.14 1.79
N GLY A 249 13.72 -14.56 1.67
CA GLY A 249 14.32 -13.77 2.75
C GLY A 249 14.15 -12.25 2.61
N THR A 250 14.19 -11.72 1.40
CA THR A 250 14.31 -10.26 1.20
C THR A 250 12.95 -9.57 1.09
N ALA A 251 11.95 -10.21 0.50
CA ALA A 251 10.59 -9.65 0.41
C ALA A 251 9.91 -9.59 1.78
N LEU A 252 10.11 -10.60 2.65
CA LEU A 252 9.62 -10.56 4.03
C LEU A 252 10.29 -9.44 4.84
N SER A 253 11.58 -9.19 4.63
CA SER A 253 12.28 -8.08 5.29
C SER A 253 11.77 -6.72 4.84
N CYS A 254 11.49 -6.54 3.55
CA CYS A 254 10.87 -5.33 3.01
C CYS A 254 9.44 -5.14 3.53
N MET A 255 8.63 -6.20 3.54
CA MET A 255 7.24 -6.16 4.03
C MET A 255 7.16 -5.93 5.54
N MET A 256 8.04 -6.56 6.34
CA MET A 256 8.11 -6.31 7.78
C MET A 256 8.52 -4.86 8.10
N TRP A 257 9.36 -4.26 7.27
CA TRP A 257 9.74 -2.86 7.45
C TRP A 257 8.56 -1.90 7.16
N CYS A 258 7.72 -2.19 6.18
CA CYS A 258 6.49 -1.45 5.92
C CYS A 258 5.48 -1.54 7.06
N ALA A 259 5.29 -2.73 7.62
CA ALA A 259 4.44 -2.90 8.80
C ALA A 259 4.97 -2.11 10.00
N SER A 260 6.31 -1.97 10.13
CA SER A 260 6.93 -1.19 11.20
C SER A 260 6.86 0.32 10.97
N THR A 261 6.86 0.81 9.73
CA THR A 261 6.72 2.24 9.44
C THR A 261 5.28 2.71 9.51
N THR A 262 4.30 1.85 9.25
CA THR A 262 2.89 2.11 9.54
C THR A 262 2.54 1.92 11.01
N SER A 263 3.28 1.14 11.78
CA SER A 263 3.23 1.14 13.24
C SER A 263 4.43 1.92 13.78
N ALA A 264 4.21 3.09 14.37
CA ALA A 264 5.25 3.85 15.06
C ALA A 264 5.71 3.09 16.33
N ALA A 265 6.44 2.01 16.12
CA ALA A 265 7.35 1.45 17.10
C ALA A 265 8.73 1.55 16.45
N SER A 266 9.54 2.46 16.97
CA SER A 266 10.94 2.60 16.64
C SER A 266 11.65 1.28 16.91
N MET A 267 11.84 0.46 15.90
CA MET A 267 12.84 -0.57 15.87
C MET A 267 13.91 -0.14 14.88
N SER A 268 14.99 0.38 15.39
CA SER A 268 16.23 0.56 14.64
C SER A 268 16.77 -0.85 14.34
N ILE A 269 16.58 -1.31 13.11
CA ILE A 269 17.29 -2.48 12.61
C ILE A 269 18.49 -1.94 11.84
N SER A 270 19.67 -2.04 12.47
CA SER A 270 20.94 -1.83 11.76
C SER A 270 21.08 -2.94 10.71
N PRO A 271 21.46 -2.64 9.46
CA PRO A 271 21.75 -3.66 8.48
C PRO A 271 23.03 -4.41 8.93
N SER A 272 22.89 -5.66 9.30
CA SER A 272 24.04 -6.52 9.54
C SER A 272 24.67 -6.93 8.19
N PRO A 273 25.97 -6.72 7.95
CA PRO A 273 26.62 -7.00 6.67
C PRO A 273 27.07 -8.45 6.53
N THR A 274 26.29 -9.41 6.97
CA THR A 274 26.62 -10.83 6.79
C THR A 274 25.52 -11.55 6.03
N ALA A 275 25.52 -11.36 4.70
CA ALA A 275 24.88 -12.29 3.79
C ALA A 275 25.60 -13.65 3.87
N ALA A 276 25.13 -14.53 4.70
CA ALA A 276 25.57 -15.92 4.69
C ALA A 276 25.20 -16.54 3.33
N ARG A 277 26.20 -16.94 2.54
CA ARG A 277 26.04 -17.71 1.32
C ARG A 277 25.26 -18.98 1.64
N LEU A 278 24.04 -19.09 1.18
CA LEU A 278 23.30 -20.34 1.17
C LEU A 278 23.93 -21.30 0.14
N PRO A 279 24.10 -22.58 0.46
CA PRO A 279 24.70 -23.55 -0.45
C PRO A 279 23.82 -23.78 -1.67
N ARG A 280 24.40 -23.66 -2.87
CA ARG A 280 23.78 -24.08 -4.13
C ARG A 280 23.64 -25.60 -4.12
N ARG A 281 22.46 -26.11 -3.86
CA ARG A 281 21.80 -27.34 -4.30
C ARG A 281 20.70 -27.72 -3.31
N ALA A 282 19.47 -27.40 -3.66
CA ALA A 282 18.32 -28.11 -3.12
C ALA A 282 17.61 -28.78 -4.30
N THR A 283 17.88 -30.07 -4.46
CA THR A 283 17.08 -30.99 -5.28
C THR A 283 15.65 -31.00 -4.76
N GLY A 284 14.72 -30.79 -5.62
CA GLY A 284 13.27 -30.87 -5.61
C GLY A 284 12.56 -31.63 -4.47
N LYS A 285 12.59 -31.10 -3.25
CA LYS A 285 11.64 -31.47 -2.20
C LYS A 285 10.92 -30.21 -1.74
N LYS A 286 9.59 -30.23 -1.85
CA LYS A 286 8.71 -29.19 -1.31
C LYS A 286 9.05 -28.96 0.16
N ALA A 287 9.54 -27.78 0.51
CA ALA A 287 9.68 -27.40 1.90
C ALA A 287 8.24 -27.29 2.49
N PRO A 288 7.98 -27.89 3.65
CA PRO A 288 6.65 -27.77 4.26
C PRO A 288 6.41 -26.31 4.66
N ALA A 289 5.20 -25.81 4.41
CA ALA A 289 4.77 -24.45 4.74
C ALA A 289 5.00 -24.05 6.22
N SER A 290 5.20 -25.02 7.09
CA SER A 290 5.55 -24.86 8.50
C SER A 290 6.92 -24.21 8.76
N SER A 291 7.87 -24.26 7.81
CA SER A 291 9.21 -23.73 8.02
C SER A 291 9.28 -22.19 7.95
N CYS A 292 8.44 -21.56 7.14
CA CYS A 292 8.32 -20.09 7.11
C CYS A 292 7.63 -19.54 8.37
N PHE A 293 6.69 -20.29 8.93
CA PHE A 293 5.96 -19.93 10.15
C PHE A 293 6.83 -19.97 11.41
N VAL A 294 7.79 -20.89 11.49
CA VAL A 294 8.68 -21.03 12.65
C VAL A 294 9.72 -19.90 12.74
N LEU A 295 10.16 -19.36 11.61
CA LEU A 295 11.04 -18.20 11.59
C LEU A 295 10.30 -16.91 12.02
N TRP A 296 9.05 -16.76 11.64
CA TRP A 296 8.20 -15.63 12.02
C TRP A 296 7.91 -15.64 13.54
N SER A 297 7.66 -16.81 14.13
CA SER A 297 7.39 -16.93 15.57
C SER A 297 8.63 -16.70 16.46
N ARG A 298 9.86 -16.96 15.98
CA ARG A 298 11.09 -16.78 16.77
C ARG A 298 11.55 -15.32 16.88
N HIS A 299 11.28 -14.50 15.89
CA HIS A 299 11.62 -13.07 15.94
C HIS A 299 10.62 -12.25 16.79
N TRP A 300 9.40 -12.76 16.99
CA TRP A 300 8.36 -12.14 17.82
C TRP A 300 8.36 -12.64 19.27
N ALA A 301 9.10 -13.70 19.59
CA ALA A 301 9.09 -14.33 20.91
C ALA A 301 9.73 -13.49 22.02
N ASN A 302 10.45 -12.41 21.71
CA ASN A 302 10.91 -11.45 22.71
C ASN A 302 9.89 -10.37 23.09
N GLY A 303 8.66 -10.44 22.56
CA GLY A 303 7.54 -9.54 22.82
C GLY A 303 6.18 -10.22 22.70
N ARG A 304 5.89 -11.16 23.61
CA ARG A 304 4.54 -11.66 24.02
C ARG A 304 3.52 -12.04 22.94
N SER A 305 3.52 -13.32 22.62
CA SER A 305 2.40 -14.25 22.32
C SER A 305 1.23 -13.79 21.43
N LEU A 306 1.34 -14.16 20.17
CA LEU A 306 0.21 -14.31 19.24
C LEU A 306 -0.15 -15.79 18.97
N ARG A 307 0.13 -16.69 19.93
CA ARG A 307 -0.10 -18.15 19.77
C ARG A 307 -1.58 -18.59 19.72
N ARG A 308 -2.55 -17.69 19.73
CA ARG A 308 -3.97 -18.05 19.86
C ARG A 308 -4.93 -17.52 18.81
N ILE A 309 -4.47 -16.84 17.78
CA ILE A 309 -5.37 -16.29 16.75
C ILE A 309 -5.47 -17.18 15.50
N LEU A 310 -4.66 -18.22 15.39
CA LEU A 310 -4.62 -19.10 14.21
C LEU A 310 -5.01 -20.56 14.51
N ALA A 311 -5.79 -20.80 15.54
CA ALA A 311 -6.36 -22.12 15.85
C ALA A 311 -7.90 -22.01 15.96
N THR A 312 -8.54 -21.65 14.86
CA THR A 312 -9.90 -21.99 14.47
C THR A 312 -10.00 -21.92 12.96
#